data_93cbc92ab4a2a909bca3bbf4a72782f6
#
_entry.id   93cbc92ab4a2a909bca3bbf4a72782f6
#
_cell.length_a   1.000
_cell.length_b   1.000
_cell.length_c   1.000
_cell.angle_alpha   90.00
_cell.angle_beta   90.00
_cell.angle_gamma   90.00
#
_symmetry.space_group_name_H-M   'P 1'
#
loop_
_entity.id
_entity.type
_entity.pdbx_description
1 polymer ?
#
loop_
_entity_poly.entity_id
_entity_poly.type
_entity_poly.pdbx_seq_one_letter_code
_entity_poly.pdbx_strand_id
1 'polypeptide(L)'
;MPIASIIIINYNTADLTLQAIDSIEKQVAPLENFEIIIIDNASENSDYVKLKLGVDNAKNRNLKLVRSKFNLGFGGGNMLGVQYAIGEFYVFMNSDVILKEDSISIMIDFLNKNKNTSIVGCQAVNQDGEKFKGFDYGLSLANELFS
;
A
#
# COMPACT_ATOMS: atom_id res chain seq x y z
N MET A 1 4.14 -7.79 -17.81
CA MET A 1 3.23 -7.73 -16.66
C MET A 1 4.05 -7.28 -15.46
N PRO A 2 3.54 -6.40 -14.61
CA PRO A 2 4.22 -6.04 -13.38
C PRO A 2 4.36 -7.25 -12.45
N ILE A 3 5.44 -7.29 -11.69
CA ILE A 3 5.68 -8.34 -10.68
C ILE A 3 4.68 -8.16 -9.52
N ALA A 4 4.44 -6.91 -9.11
CA ALA A 4 3.50 -6.64 -8.04
C ALA A 4 2.68 -5.38 -8.29
N SER A 5 1.46 -5.39 -7.73
CA SER A 5 0.54 -4.26 -7.64
C SER A 5 0.56 -3.71 -6.22
N ILE A 6 1.03 -2.48 -6.05
CA ILE A 6 1.06 -1.78 -4.76
C ILE A 6 -0.25 -0.99 -4.65
N ILE A 7 -1.07 -1.32 -3.67
CA ILE A 7 -2.41 -0.75 -3.46
C ILE A 7 -2.35 0.17 -2.25
N ILE A 8 -2.73 1.43 -2.46
CA ILE A 8 -2.74 2.47 -1.41
C ILE A 8 -4.14 3.07 -1.33
N ILE A 9 -4.69 3.16 -0.12
CA ILE A 9 -5.99 3.78 0.12
C ILE A 9 -5.79 5.20 0.61
N ASN A 10 -6.34 6.17 -0.14
CA ASN A 10 -6.44 7.56 0.27
C ASN A 10 -7.83 7.85 0.83
N TYR A 11 -7.89 8.47 1.99
CA TYR A 11 -9.11 9.06 2.53
C TYR A 11 -8.76 10.32 3.31
N ASN A 12 -8.87 11.48 2.65
CA ASN A 12 -8.49 12.79 3.17
C ASN A 12 -7.02 12.87 3.65
N THR A 13 -6.12 12.18 2.96
CA THR A 13 -4.69 12.07 3.30
C THR A 13 -3.78 12.28 2.09
N ALA A 14 -4.17 13.13 1.14
CA ALA A 14 -3.45 13.31 -0.12
C ALA A 14 -1.94 13.57 0.05
N ASP A 15 -1.55 14.41 1.02
CA ASP A 15 -0.13 14.71 1.28
C ASP A 15 0.65 13.47 1.70
N LEU A 16 0.09 12.66 2.60
CA LEU A 16 0.72 11.42 3.07
C LEU A 16 0.80 10.40 1.92
N THR A 17 -0.29 10.25 1.16
CA THR A 17 -0.34 9.37 0.00
C THR A 17 0.74 9.74 -1.03
N LEU A 18 0.93 11.02 -1.32
CA LEU A 18 1.98 11.49 -2.24
C LEU A 18 3.39 11.25 -1.69
N GLN A 19 3.60 11.40 -0.39
CA GLN A 19 4.87 11.05 0.26
C GLN A 19 5.14 9.55 0.20
N ALA A 20 4.12 8.71 0.41
CA ALA A 20 4.23 7.26 0.26
C ALA A 20 4.65 6.88 -1.16
N ILE A 21 4.00 7.45 -2.19
CA ILE A 21 4.36 7.25 -3.60
C ILE A 21 5.81 7.66 -3.86
N ASP A 22 6.22 8.85 -3.43
CA ASP A 22 7.60 9.35 -3.60
C ASP A 22 8.63 8.41 -2.93
N SER A 23 8.29 7.83 -1.78
CA SER A 23 9.15 6.85 -1.11
C SER A 23 9.29 5.55 -1.91
N ILE A 24 8.21 5.07 -2.53
CA ILE A 24 8.25 3.91 -3.42
C ILE A 24 9.14 4.22 -4.63
N GLU A 25 8.93 5.36 -5.28
CA GLU A 25 9.72 5.76 -6.45
C GLU A 25 11.22 5.91 -6.17
N LYS A 26 11.59 6.21 -4.92
CA LYS A 26 12.99 6.34 -4.49
C LYS A 26 13.65 5.02 -4.11
N GLN A 27 12.88 4.11 -3.52
CA GLN A 27 13.45 2.90 -2.90
C GLN A 27 13.31 1.66 -3.77
N VAL A 28 12.24 1.56 -4.58
CA VAL A 28 11.94 0.35 -5.35
C VAL A 28 12.57 0.44 -6.75
N ALA A 29 13.33 -0.58 -7.13
CA ALA A 29 13.96 -0.64 -8.45
C ALA A 29 14.03 -2.08 -8.99
N PRO A 30 13.81 -2.30 -10.29
CA PRO A 30 13.37 -1.31 -11.29
C PRO A 30 11.86 -1.02 -11.18
N LEU A 31 11.51 0.24 -11.16
CA LEU A 31 10.14 0.71 -10.91
C LEU A 31 9.12 0.24 -11.97
N GLU A 32 9.58 -0.01 -13.22
CA GLU A 32 8.74 -0.54 -14.29
C GLU A 32 8.19 -1.94 -14.04
N ASN A 33 8.76 -2.67 -13.09
CA ASN A 33 8.28 -3.98 -12.67
C ASN A 33 7.10 -3.91 -11.69
N PHE A 34 6.67 -2.71 -11.32
CA PHE A 34 5.61 -2.47 -10.34
C PHE A 34 4.55 -1.54 -10.91
N GLU A 35 3.32 -1.75 -10.53
CA GLU A 35 2.26 -0.76 -10.67
C GLU A 35 1.81 -0.25 -9.30
N ILE A 36 1.39 1.01 -9.24
CA ILE A 36 0.85 1.62 -8.02
C ILE A 36 -0.60 1.99 -8.29
N ILE A 37 -1.50 1.43 -7.51
CA ILE A 37 -2.94 1.66 -7.61
C ILE A 37 -3.38 2.44 -6.39
N ILE A 38 -3.82 3.68 -6.60
CA ILE A 38 -4.30 4.55 -5.55
C ILE A 38 -5.83 4.55 -5.60
N ILE A 39 -6.46 4.17 -4.51
CA ILE A 39 -7.91 4.24 -4.34
C ILE A 39 -8.25 5.46 -3.50
N ASP A 40 -8.80 6.48 -4.13
CA ASP A 40 -9.43 7.57 -3.40
C ASP A 40 -10.80 7.09 -2.88
N ASN A 41 -10.88 6.88 -1.59
CA ASN A 41 -12.00 6.25 -0.92
C ASN A 41 -13.11 7.25 -0.54
N ALA A 42 -13.53 8.07 -1.51
CA ALA A 42 -14.50 9.15 -1.38
C ALA A 42 -14.02 10.30 -0.48
N SER A 43 -12.79 10.75 -0.66
CA SER A 43 -12.27 11.95 0.00
C SER A 43 -13.03 13.21 -0.38
N GLU A 44 -12.88 14.26 0.42
CA GLU A 44 -13.33 15.60 0.09
C GLU A 44 -12.73 16.06 -1.25
N ASN A 45 -13.47 16.91 -1.96
CA ASN A 45 -13.04 17.30 -3.31
C ASN A 45 -11.70 18.02 -3.35
N SER A 46 -11.39 18.83 -2.34
CA SER A 46 -10.10 19.51 -2.20
C SER A 46 -8.93 18.53 -2.08
N ASP A 47 -9.08 17.50 -1.26
CA ASP A 47 -8.07 16.45 -1.08
C ASP A 47 -7.89 15.63 -2.37
N TYR A 48 -9.00 15.20 -2.99
CA TYR A 48 -8.95 14.47 -4.25
C TYR A 48 -8.26 15.27 -5.37
N VAL A 49 -8.58 16.57 -5.53
CA VAL A 49 -7.96 17.42 -6.55
C VAL A 49 -6.45 17.52 -6.30
N LYS A 50 -6.04 17.70 -5.06
CA LYS A 50 -4.62 17.73 -4.66
C LYS A 50 -3.91 16.41 -5.01
N LEU A 51 -4.51 15.28 -4.61
CA LEU A 51 -3.99 13.96 -4.92
C LEU A 51 -3.85 13.75 -6.43
N LYS A 52 -4.91 14.07 -7.18
CA LYS A 52 -4.93 13.93 -8.64
C LYS A 52 -3.82 14.74 -9.29
N LEU A 53 -3.64 16.00 -8.92
CA LEU A 53 -2.57 16.84 -9.43
C LEU A 53 -1.18 16.25 -9.14
N GLY A 54 -0.97 15.70 -7.94
CA GLY A 54 0.29 15.04 -7.58
C GLY A 54 0.55 13.81 -8.42
N VAL A 55 -0.47 12.96 -8.61
CA VAL A 55 -0.38 11.74 -9.45
C VAL A 55 -0.13 12.09 -10.91
N ASP A 56 -0.83 13.08 -11.48
CA ASP A 56 -0.65 13.51 -12.87
C ASP A 56 0.77 14.07 -13.15
N ASN A 57 1.43 14.61 -12.11
CA ASN A 57 2.80 15.14 -12.18
C ASN A 57 3.89 14.11 -11.80
N ALA A 58 3.52 12.93 -11.35
CA ALA A 58 4.48 11.89 -10.97
C ALA A 58 5.30 11.40 -12.18
N LYS A 59 6.53 11.00 -11.90
CA LYS A 59 7.44 10.48 -12.94
C LYS A 59 7.08 9.07 -13.38
N ASN A 60 6.52 8.29 -12.46
CA ASN A 60 6.12 6.91 -12.73
C ASN A 60 4.89 6.88 -13.65
N ARG A 61 5.01 6.18 -14.77
CA ARG A 61 3.93 5.99 -15.75
C ARG A 61 2.97 4.86 -15.38
N ASN A 62 3.30 4.04 -14.37
CA ASN A 62 2.50 2.91 -13.93
C ASN A 62 1.64 3.25 -12.70
N LEU A 63 1.28 4.52 -12.52
CA LEU A 63 0.37 5.00 -11.49
C LEU A 63 -1.07 5.00 -12.02
N LYS A 64 -2.00 4.49 -11.21
CA LYS A 64 -3.43 4.48 -11.51
C LYS A 64 -4.21 5.04 -10.33
N LEU A 65 -4.92 6.13 -10.54
CA LEU A 65 -5.82 6.71 -9.54
C LEU A 65 -7.27 6.33 -9.87
N VAL A 66 -7.93 5.70 -8.91
CA VAL A 66 -9.34 5.29 -9.00
C VAL A 66 -10.11 5.96 -7.87
N ARG A 67 -11.20 6.65 -8.18
CA ARG A 67 -12.05 7.28 -7.18
C ARG A 67 -13.30 6.44 -6.91
N SER A 68 -13.51 6.07 -5.66
CA SER A 68 -14.77 5.47 -5.20
C SER A 68 -15.85 6.54 -5.01
N LYS A 69 -17.11 6.17 -5.25
CA LYS A 69 -18.26 7.04 -4.97
C LYS A 69 -18.59 7.13 -3.47
N PHE A 70 -18.22 6.12 -2.71
CA PHE A 70 -18.52 5.98 -1.29
C PHE A 70 -17.27 5.54 -0.55
N ASN A 71 -17.17 5.87 0.74
CA ASN A 71 -16.15 5.30 1.60
C ASN A 71 -16.47 3.82 1.87
N LEU A 72 -15.67 2.94 1.31
CA LEU A 72 -15.82 1.48 1.40
C LEU A 72 -15.15 0.88 2.65
N GLY A 73 -14.58 1.74 3.51
CA GLY A 73 -13.69 1.30 4.57
C GLY A 73 -12.36 0.78 4.04
N PHE A 74 -11.47 0.39 4.95
CA PHE A 74 -10.11 -0.06 4.58
C PHE A 74 -10.15 -1.34 3.73
N GLY A 75 -10.85 -2.36 4.18
CA GLY A 75 -10.95 -3.64 3.45
C GLY A 75 -11.61 -3.50 2.10
N GLY A 76 -12.73 -2.77 2.01
CA GLY A 76 -13.44 -2.54 0.75
C GLY A 76 -12.63 -1.74 -0.25
N GLY A 77 -11.90 -0.72 0.21
CA GLY A 77 -10.98 0.05 -0.63
C GLY A 77 -9.85 -0.81 -1.20
N ASN A 78 -9.23 -1.66 -0.37
CA ASN A 78 -8.20 -2.59 -0.83
C ASN A 78 -8.76 -3.59 -1.86
N MET A 79 -9.94 -4.15 -1.62
CA MET A 79 -10.58 -5.07 -2.57
C MET A 79 -10.97 -4.39 -3.88
N LEU A 80 -11.34 -3.10 -3.85
CA LEU A 80 -11.50 -2.31 -5.08
C LEU A 80 -10.17 -2.18 -5.82
N GLY A 81 -9.07 -1.92 -5.11
CA GLY A 81 -7.72 -1.88 -5.69
C GLY A 81 -7.34 -3.18 -6.39
N VAL A 82 -7.61 -4.32 -5.75
CA VAL A 82 -7.36 -5.65 -6.33
C VAL A 82 -8.06 -5.85 -7.68
N GLN A 83 -9.26 -5.29 -7.87
CA GLN A 83 -9.98 -5.40 -9.15
C GLN A 83 -9.25 -4.71 -10.32
N TYR A 84 -8.37 -3.77 -10.03
CA TYR A 84 -7.56 -3.05 -11.03
C TYR A 84 -6.13 -3.58 -11.13
N ALA A 85 -5.74 -4.49 -10.24
CA ALA A 85 -4.40 -5.04 -10.14
C ALA A 85 -4.17 -6.12 -11.21
N ILE A 86 -2.98 -6.08 -11.82
CA ILE A 86 -2.55 -7.06 -12.82
C ILE A 86 -1.19 -7.72 -12.46
N GLY A 87 -0.59 -7.34 -11.33
CA GLY A 87 0.63 -7.96 -10.80
C GLY A 87 0.38 -9.34 -10.20
N GLU A 88 1.44 -10.14 -10.16
CA GLU A 88 1.40 -11.48 -9.55
C GLU A 88 1.22 -11.40 -8.02
N PHE A 89 1.84 -10.39 -7.40
CA PHE A 89 1.74 -10.14 -5.96
C PHE A 89 0.94 -8.88 -5.69
N TYR A 90 0.20 -8.87 -4.58
CA TYR A 90 -0.49 -7.69 -4.08
C TYR A 90 0.19 -7.18 -2.82
N VAL A 91 0.56 -5.91 -2.84
CA VAL A 91 1.14 -5.21 -1.68
C VAL A 91 0.12 -4.20 -1.17
N PHE A 92 -0.39 -4.40 0.04
CA PHE A 92 -1.28 -3.44 0.68
C PHE A 92 -0.45 -2.51 1.56
N MET A 93 -0.44 -1.23 1.23
CA MET A 93 0.36 -0.22 1.91
C MET A 93 -0.53 0.92 2.39
N ASN A 94 -0.43 1.28 3.66
CA ASN A 94 -1.14 2.44 4.18
C ASN A 94 -0.58 3.74 3.59
N SER A 95 -1.44 4.77 3.48
CA SER A 95 -1.06 6.08 2.93
C SER A 95 -0.02 6.84 3.76
N ASP A 96 0.15 6.50 5.03
CA ASP A 96 1.09 7.12 5.97
C ASP A 96 2.40 6.33 6.16
N VAL A 97 2.62 5.30 5.37
CA VAL A 97 3.86 4.50 5.41
C VAL A 97 4.88 5.06 4.43
N ILE A 98 6.12 5.19 4.89
CA ILE A 98 7.27 5.63 4.11
C ILE A 98 8.29 4.49 4.05
N LEU A 99 8.65 4.07 2.85
CA LEU A 99 9.71 3.07 2.65
C LEU A 99 11.07 3.71 2.96
N LYS A 100 11.87 3.05 3.80
CA LYS A 100 13.26 3.44 4.09
C LYS A 100 14.27 2.65 3.23
N GLU A 101 13.81 1.52 2.69
CA GLU A 101 14.59 0.60 1.83
C GLU A 101 13.63 -0.14 0.90
N ASP A 102 14.14 -0.93 -0.06
CA ASP A 102 13.31 -1.76 -0.95
C ASP A 102 12.78 -3.02 -0.24
N SER A 103 11.99 -2.81 0.81
CA SER A 103 11.35 -3.90 1.55
C SER A 103 10.33 -4.67 0.70
N ILE A 104 9.79 -4.07 -0.36
CA ILE A 104 8.83 -4.73 -1.26
C ILE A 104 9.52 -5.86 -2.03
N SER A 105 10.65 -5.58 -2.68
CA SER A 105 11.42 -6.62 -3.39
C SER A 105 11.92 -7.71 -2.44
N ILE A 106 12.34 -7.33 -1.23
CA ILE A 106 12.76 -8.31 -0.19
C ILE A 106 11.61 -9.25 0.18
N MET A 107 10.39 -8.73 0.38
CA MET A 107 9.21 -9.56 0.68
C MET A 107 8.84 -10.48 -0.48
N ILE A 108 8.89 -9.99 -1.73
CA ILE A 108 8.62 -10.79 -2.93
C ILE A 108 9.64 -11.92 -3.08
N ASP A 109 10.91 -11.62 -2.90
CA ASP A 109 11.98 -12.60 -2.92
C ASP A 109 11.81 -13.68 -1.85
N PHE A 110 11.36 -13.28 -0.66
CA PHE A 110 11.04 -14.22 0.41
C PHE A 110 9.91 -15.18 0.01
N LEU A 111 8.80 -14.66 -0.54
CA LEU A 111 7.67 -15.46 -1.01
C LEU A 111 8.09 -16.41 -2.13
N ASN A 112 8.94 -15.95 -3.04
CA ASN A 112 9.46 -16.77 -4.13
C ASN A 112 10.31 -17.94 -3.65
N LYS A 113 11.07 -17.76 -2.58
CA LYS A 113 11.91 -18.80 -1.97
C LYS A 113 11.13 -19.74 -1.04
N ASN A 114 9.99 -19.28 -0.49
CA ASN A 114 9.22 -20.01 0.53
C ASN A 114 7.80 -20.29 0.04
N LYS A 115 7.65 -21.25 -0.89
CA LYS A 115 6.38 -21.53 -1.59
C LYS A 115 5.22 -21.98 -0.68
N ASN A 116 5.49 -22.34 0.56
CA ASN A 116 4.47 -22.66 1.58
C ASN A 116 3.98 -21.41 2.32
N THR A 117 4.53 -20.22 2.04
CA THR A 117 4.13 -18.93 2.63
C THR A 117 3.28 -18.18 1.61
N SER A 118 2.08 -17.78 2.02
CA SER A 118 1.15 -17.01 1.16
C SER A 118 1.10 -15.52 1.52
N ILE A 119 1.50 -15.16 2.74
CA ILE A 119 1.46 -13.76 3.23
C ILE A 119 2.76 -13.48 3.99
N VAL A 120 3.32 -12.30 3.75
CA VAL A 120 4.49 -11.77 4.45
C VAL A 120 4.24 -10.31 4.80
N GLY A 121 4.78 -9.85 5.91
CA GLY A 121 4.79 -8.44 6.29
C GLY A 121 6.18 -8.01 6.75
N CYS A 122 6.52 -6.75 6.51
CA CYS A 122 7.75 -6.16 7.02
C CYS A 122 7.56 -5.58 8.42
N GLN A 123 8.67 -5.41 9.15
CA GLN A 123 8.68 -4.72 10.43
C GLN A 123 8.56 -3.21 10.21
N ALA A 124 7.48 -2.62 10.71
CA ALA A 124 7.37 -1.17 10.77
C ALA A 124 8.17 -0.61 11.97
N VAL A 125 8.74 0.57 11.79
CA VAL A 125 9.41 1.35 12.83
C VAL A 125 8.83 2.75 12.89
N ASN A 126 8.79 3.35 14.08
CA ASN A 126 8.40 4.75 14.24
C ASN A 126 9.51 5.71 13.75
N GLN A 127 9.29 7.02 13.90
CA GLN A 127 10.28 8.03 13.49
C GLN A 127 11.60 7.93 14.26
N ASP A 128 11.57 7.44 15.49
CA ASP A 128 12.73 7.24 16.36
C ASP A 128 13.48 5.93 16.08
N GLY A 129 12.99 5.12 15.14
CA GLY A 129 13.56 3.82 14.77
C GLY A 129 13.15 2.67 15.69
N GLU A 130 12.23 2.90 16.61
CA GLU A 130 11.71 1.86 17.49
C GLU A 130 10.72 0.97 16.72
N LYS A 131 10.79 -0.33 16.97
CA LYS A 131 9.90 -1.30 16.33
C LYS A 131 8.45 -1.08 16.74
N PHE A 132 7.60 -0.89 15.77
CA PHE A 132 6.16 -0.83 15.95
C PHE A 132 5.56 -2.23 15.87
N LYS A 133 4.61 -2.56 16.74
CA LYS A 133 3.92 -3.85 16.69
C LYS A 133 2.98 -3.87 15.46
N GLY A 134 3.44 -4.43 14.37
CA GLY A 134 2.80 -4.34 13.04
C GLY A 134 1.59 -5.25 12.84
N PHE A 135 1.38 -6.27 13.70
CA PHE A 135 0.20 -7.14 13.65
C PHE A 135 -0.11 -7.72 15.01
N ASP A 136 -1.39 -7.94 15.25
CA ASP A 136 -1.88 -8.70 16.38
C ASP A 136 -2.13 -10.15 15.95
N TYR A 137 -1.96 -11.09 16.88
CA TYR A 137 -2.45 -12.45 16.66
C TYR A 137 -3.96 -12.35 16.49
N GLY A 138 -4.46 -12.92 15.38
CA GLY A 138 -5.86 -12.79 15.01
C GLY A 138 -6.80 -13.08 16.18
N LEU A 139 -7.85 -12.29 16.26
CA LEU A 139 -8.94 -12.44 17.22
C LEU A 139 -9.42 -13.90 17.22
N SER A 140 -8.98 -14.69 18.17
CA SER A 140 -9.60 -15.98 18.47
C SER A 140 -10.47 -15.78 19.70
N LEU A 141 -11.64 -16.43 19.74
CA LEU A 141 -12.52 -16.45 20.93
C LEU A 141 -11.75 -16.80 22.20
N ALA A 142 -10.69 -17.61 22.10
CA ALA A 142 -9.82 -17.97 23.21
C ALA A 142 -9.02 -16.76 23.73
N ASN A 143 -8.53 -15.88 22.86
CA ASN A 143 -7.75 -14.71 23.27
C ASN A 143 -8.61 -13.62 23.91
N GLU A 144 -9.90 -13.52 23.54
CA GLU A 144 -10.83 -12.56 24.15
C GLU A 144 -11.39 -13.04 25.51
N LEU A 145 -11.46 -14.36 25.73
CA LEU A 145 -12.03 -14.92 26.97
C LEU A 145 -11.01 -15.09 28.10
N PHE A 146 -9.70 -15.01 27.79
CA PHE A 146 -8.62 -15.30 28.75
C PHE A 146 -7.55 -14.19 28.85
N SER A 147 -7.84 -12.98 28.32
CA SER A 147 -6.97 -11.78 28.45
C SER A 147 -7.40 -10.90 29.63
#